data_8c9e32c0e4ba9b98b491790345448161
#
_entry.id   8c9e32c0e4ba9b98b491790345448161
#
_cell.length_a   1.000
_cell.length_b   1.000
_cell.length_c   1.000
_cell.angle_alpha   90.00
_cell.angle_beta   90.00
_cell.angle_gamma   90.00
#
_symmetry.space_group_name_H-M   'P 1'
#
loop_
_entity.id
_entity.type
_entity.pdbx_description
1 polymer ?
#
loop_
_entity_poly.entity_id
_entity_poly.type
_entity_poly.pdbx_seq_one_letter_code
_entity_poly.pdbx_strand_id
1 'polypeptide(L)'
;MDRVTLLMLGMVSLAPCSCSAATNTKPVVISHSPQLARWQPFVAEASRRFSIPQTWIYAVMDAESRGQTKLNGRPVTSSAGAIGLMQVMPGTYEELRAELGLGAAPHDPRDNILAGTAYLRAMYDRFGFPGLFAAYNAGPERYEQHLQRGRPLPSETVSYLEEVKAAGISAADMDALTDKSRSKSAPGIPSGQSLFFLRNGVSVTGPSGHLLVPLGSERARSGRPDRR
;
A
#
# COMPACT_ATOMS: atom_id res chain seq x y z
N MET A 1 6.96 48.39 -76.91
CA MET A 1 7.63 47.09 -77.10
C MET A 1 8.23 46.74 -75.74
N ASP A 2 7.40 46.24 -74.83
CA ASP A 2 7.82 46.03 -73.47
C ASP A 2 7.49 44.60 -73.06
N ARG A 3 8.53 43.86 -72.72
CA ARG A 3 8.47 42.48 -72.30
C ARG A 3 8.19 42.41 -70.79
N VAL A 4 7.02 41.97 -70.42
CA VAL A 4 6.69 41.69 -69.03
C VAL A 4 7.17 40.27 -68.67
N THR A 5 8.17 40.20 -67.82
CA THR A 5 8.70 38.96 -67.31
C THR A 5 7.87 38.55 -66.05
N LEU A 6 7.12 37.43 -66.13
CA LEU A 6 6.32 36.91 -65.07
C LEU A 6 7.19 36.00 -64.17
N LEU A 7 7.51 36.44 -62.92
CA LEU A 7 8.20 35.68 -61.91
C LEU A 7 7.19 34.74 -61.20
N MET A 8 7.31 33.45 -61.41
CA MET A 8 6.58 32.40 -60.65
C MET A 8 7.30 32.18 -59.32
N LEU A 9 6.63 32.57 -58.23
CA LEU A 9 7.10 32.35 -56.87
C LEU A 9 6.63 30.96 -56.45
N GLY A 10 7.54 29.99 -56.40
CA GLY A 10 7.26 28.64 -55.91
C GLY A 10 7.14 28.60 -54.38
N MET A 11 5.95 28.32 -53.91
CA MET A 11 5.66 28.11 -52.49
C MET A 11 6.08 26.67 -52.08
N VAL A 12 7.23 26.55 -51.42
CA VAL A 12 7.67 25.29 -50.81
C VAL A 12 6.91 25.13 -49.48
N SER A 13 5.95 24.22 -49.47
CA SER A 13 5.20 23.85 -48.25
C SER A 13 6.02 22.85 -47.43
N LEU A 14 6.66 23.32 -46.34
CA LEU A 14 7.25 22.44 -45.34
C LEU A 14 6.13 21.90 -44.45
N ALA A 15 5.79 20.62 -44.59
CA ALA A 15 4.95 19.90 -43.64
C ALA A 15 5.78 19.56 -42.39
N PRO A 16 5.31 19.87 -41.17
CA PRO A 16 5.98 19.42 -39.95
C PRO A 16 5.75 17.91 -39.78
N CYS A 17 6.83 17.14 -39.81
CA CYS A 17 6.84 15.74 -39.47
C CYS A 17 6.70 15.63 -37.92
N SER A 18 5.47 15.41 -37.44
CA SER A 18 5.21 15.11 -36.02
C SER A 18 5.66 13.67 -35.73
N CYS A 19 6.91 13.51 -35.31
CA CYS A 19 7.38 12.30 -34.69
C CYS A 19 6.70 12.15 -33.29
N SER A 20 5.57 11.45 -33.23
CA SER A 20 4.98 10.98 -32.00
C SER A 20 5.85 9.82 -31.49
N ALA A 21 6.78 10.13 -30.59
CA ALA A 21 7.51 9.10 -29.84
C ALA A 21 6.50 8.42 -28.92
N ALA A 22 5.92 7.31 -29.36
CA ALA A 22 5.20 6.39 -28.51
C ALA A 22 6.20 5.81 -27.49
N THR A 23 6.24 6.35 -26.29
CA THR A 23 6.95 5.74 -25.17
C THR A 23 6.27 4.43 -24.85
N ASN A 24 6.82 3.34 -25.39
CA ASN A 24 6.43 1.98 -25.12
C ASN A 24 6.90 1.61 -23.70
N THR A 25 6.24 2.16 -22.69
CA THR A 25 6.43 1.74 -21.29
C THR A 25 5.77 0.38 -21.15
N LYS A 26 6.58 -0.67 -21.33
CA LYS A 26 6.16 -2.02 -20.92
C LYS A 26 5.67 -1.94 -19.47
N PRO A 27 4.45 -2.42 -19.16
CA PRO A 27 4.04 -2.52 -17.76
C PRO A 27 5.06 -3.38 -17.04
N VAL A 28 5.64 -2.87 -15.95
CA VAL A 28 6.46 -3.66 -15.04
C VAL A 28 5.51 -4.70 -14.44
N VAL A 29 5.57 -5.91 -14.94
CA VAL A 29 4.87 -7.06 -14.36
C VAL A 29 5.66 -7.43 -13.13
N ILE A 30 5.27 -6.89 -11.97
CA ILE A 30 5.79 -7.35 -10.69
C ILE A 30 5.27 -8.78 -10.51
N SER A 31 6.18 -9.74 -10.65
CA SER A 31 5.85 -11.15 -10.47
C SER A 31 5.71 -11.42 -8.97
N HIS A 32 4.49 -11.39 -8.48
CA HIS A 32 4.18 -11.81 -7.11
C HIS A 32 4.23 -13.32 -6.97
N SER A 33 4.57 -13.81 -5.77
CA SER A 33 4.50 -15.25 -5.49
C SER A 33 3.08 -15.76 -5.75
N PRO A 34 2.89 -17.05 -6.13
CA PRO A 34 1.55 -17.61 -6.35
C PRO A 34 0.61 -17.43 -5.14
N GLN A 35 1.15 -17.41 -3.93
CA GLN A 35 0.41 -17.17 -2.69
C GLN A 35 -0.20 -15.76 -2.65
N LEU A 36 0.50 -14.76 -3.15
CA LEU A 36 0.02 -13.39 -3.22
C LEU A 36 -0.87 -13.17 -4.44
N ALA A 37 -0.51 -13.74 -5.60
CA ALA A 37 -1.21 -13.52 -6.87
C ALA A 37 -2.69 -13.93 -6.82
N ARG A 38 -3.03 -14.95 -6.04
CA ARG A 38 -4.44 -15.39 -5.86
C ARG A 38 -5.36 -14.32 -5.26
N TRP A 39 -4.82 -13.32 -4.57
CA TRP A 39 -5.56 -12.23 -3.95
C TRP A 39 -5.78 -11.03 -4.86
N GLN A 40 -5.30 -11.12 -6.11
CA GLN A 40 -5.36 -10.03 -7.08
C GLN A 40 -6.75 -9.37 -7.21
N PRO A 41 -7.89 -10.08 -7.26
CA PRO A 41 -9.20 -9.44 -7.37
C PRO A 41 -9.51 -8.51 -6.18
N PHE A 42 -9.19 -8.93 -4.96
CA PHE A 42 -9.43 -8.16 -3.73
C PHE A 42 -8.43 -7.01 -3.58
N VAL A 43 -7.17 -7.23 -3.95
CA VAL A 43 -6.15 -6.17 -3.99
C VAL A 43 -6.53 -5.09 -5.01
N ALA A 44 -7.01 -5.49 -6.19
CA ALA A 44 -7.48 -4.53 -7.20
C ALA A 44 -8.71 -3.74 -6.73
N GLU A 45 -9.64 -4.38 -6.02
CA GLU A 45 -10.78 -3.71 -5.39
C GLU A 45 -10.33 -2.70 -4.34
N ALA A 46 -9.48 -3.11 -3.40
CA ALA A 46 -8.94 -2.27 -2.34
C ALA A 46 -8.15 -1.07 -2.89
N SER A 47 -7.30 -1.32 -3.89
CA SER A 47 -6.53 -0.27 -4.57
C SER A 47 -7.43 0.81 -5.17
N ARG A 48 -8.50 0.41 -5.86
CA ARG A 48 -9.46 1.38 -6.44
C ARG A 48 -10.23 2.14 -5.36
N ARG A 49 -10.67 1.43 -4.31
CA ARG A 49 -11.52 2.02 -3.25
C ARG A 49 -10.77 3.03 -2.41
N PHE A 50 -9.52 2.76 -2.09
CA PHE A 50 -8.72 3.57 -1.17
C PHE A 50 -7.59 4.36 -1.84
N SER A 51 -7.47 4.28 -3.16
CA SER A 51 -6.41 4.97 -3.92
C SER A 51 -5.01 4.68 -3.36
N ILE A 52 -4.72 3.40 -3.10
CA ILE A 52 -3.41 2.89 -2.70
C ILE A 52 -2.86 2.01 -3.84
N PRO A 53 -1.60 2.15 -4.26
CA PRO A 53 -0.99 1.30 -5.28
C PRO A 53 -1.07 -0.19 -4.91
N GLN A 54 -1.40 -1.04 -5.88
CA GLN A 54 -1.43 -2.48 -5.65
C GLN A 54 -0.08 -3.03 -5.18
N THR A 55 1.01 -2.46 -5.67
CA THR A 55 2.38 -2.77 -5.25
C THR A 55 2.58 -2.61 -3.74
N TRP A 56 2.04 -1.53 -3.16
CA TRP A 56 2.13 -1.27 -1.74
C TRP A 56 1.28 -2.24 -0.92
N ILE A 57 0.06 -2.57 -1.39
CA ILE A 57 -0.82 -3.55 -0.73
C ILE A 57 -0.14 -4.92 -0.70
N TYR A 58 0.45 -5.34 -1.83
CA TYR A 58 1.17 -6.61 -1.89
C TYR A 58 2.43 -6.62 -1.01
N ALA A 59 3.19 -5.52 -0.98
CA ALA A 59 4.38 -5.41 -0.13
C ALA A 59 4.03 -5.57 1.36
N VAL A 60 2.98 -4.90 1.82
CA VAL A 60 2.46 -5.04 3.18
C VAL A 60 1.98 -6.47 3.42
N MET A 61 1.14 -7.03 2.54
CA MET A 61 0.62 -8.39 2.70
C MET A 61 1.73 -9.45 2.71
N ASP A 62 2.79 -9.25 1.94
CA ASP A 62 3.94 -10.16 1.95
C ASP A 62 4.69 -10.10 3.27
N ALA A 63 4.98 -8.90 3.76
CA ALA A 63 5.64 -8.70 5.05
C ALA A 63 4.81 -9.27 6.22
N GLU A 64 3.48 -9.09 6.20
CA GLU A 64 2.59 -9.45 7.31
C GLU A 64 2.25 -10.95 7.37
N SER A 65 2.00 -11.61 6.24
CA SER A 65 1.48 -12.99 6.23
C SER A 65 2.06 -13.88 5.14
N ARG A 66 2.92 -13.37 4.25
CA ARG A 66 3.33 -14.04 3.02
C ARG A 66 2.13 -14.45 2.15
N GLY A 67 1.00 -13.74 2.25
CA GLY A 67 -0.25 -14.06 1.58
C GLY A 67 -0.94 -15.33 2.09
N GLN A 68 -0.61 -15.81 3.28
CA GLN A 68 -1.18 -17.02 3.88
C GLN A 68 -2.38 -16.67 4.77
N THR A 69 -3.46 -17.44 4.64
CA THR A 69 -4.63 -17.33 5.53
C THR A 69 -4.58 -18.28 6.71
N LYS A 70 -3.71 -19.29 6.64
CA LYS A 70 -3.54 -20.29 7.69
C LYS A 70 -2.05 -20.56 7.93
N LEU A 71 -1.71 -20.73 9.20
CA LEU A 71 -0.41 -21.21 9.66
C LEU A 71 -0.67 -22.44 10.54
N ASN A 72 -0.02 -23.57 10.24
CA ASN A 72 -0.22 -24.83 10.95
C ASN A 72 -1.71 -25.24 11.08
N GLY A 73 -2.49 -25.03 10.01
CA GLY A 73 -3.91 -25.36 9.94
C GLY A 73 -4.87 -24.40 10.65
N ARG A 74 -4.35 -23.40 11.38
CA ARG A 74 -5.14 -22.38 12.09
C ARG A 74 -5.15 -21.06 11.32
N PRO A 75 -6.22 -20.24 11.41
CA PRO A 75 -6.22 -18.90 10.84
C PRO A 75 -5.03 -18.08 11.37
N VAL A 76 -4.39 -17.32 10.45
CA VAL A 76 -3.21 -16.51 10.80
C VAL A 76 -3.60 -15.44 11.80
N THR A 77 -2.98 -15.52 12.98
CA THR A 77 -3.09 -14.54 14.06
C THR A 77 -1.73 -14.45 14.74
N SER A 78 -1.20 -13.25 14.93
CA SER A 78 0.07 -13.04 15.63
C SER A 78 -0.07 -13.26 17.14
N SER A 79 1.06 -13.35 17.84
CA SER A 79 1.09 -13.40 19.31
C SER A 79 0.51 -12.14 19.96
N ALA A 80 0.55 -10.99 19.28
CA ALA A 80 -0.07 -9.75 19.70
C ALA A 80 -1.56 -9.64 19.36
N GLY A 81 -2.13 -10.64 18.67
CA GLY A 81 -3.53 -10.67 18.28
C GLY A 81 -3.85 -10.03 16.93
N ALA A 82 -2.88 -9.62 16.15
CA ALA A 82 -3.11 -9.13 14.79
C ALA A 82 -3.62 -10.24 13.87
N ILE A 83 -4.56 -9.94 12.98
CA ILE A 83 -5.41 -10.93 12.30
C ILE A 83 -5.26 -10.87 10.78
N GLY A 84 -5.14 -12.03 10.16
CA GLY A 84 -5.35 -12.27 8.74
C GLY A 84 -4.22 -11.82 7.82
N LEU A 85 -4.54 -11.64 6.54
CA LEU A 85 -3.57 -11.37 5.46
C LEU A 85 -2.78 -10.09 5.66
N MET A 86 -3.41 -9.06 6.19
CA MET A 86 -2.80 -7.74 6.43
C MET A 86 -2.58 -7.47 7.93
N GLN A 87 -2.70 -8.47 8.78
CA GLN A 87 -2.43 -8.41 10.22
C GLN A 87 -3.07 -7.19 10.90
N VAL A 88 -4.39 -7.01 10.68
CA VAL A 88 -5.14 -5.91 11.28
C VAL A 88 -5.46 -6.23 12.74
N MET A 89 -5.24 -5.28 13.65
CA MET A 89 -5.62 -5.45 15.05
C MET A 89 -7.14 -5.53 15.22
N PRO A 90 -7.66 -6.35 16.15
CA PRO A 90 -9.09 -6.55 16.35
C PRO A 90 -9.88 -5.25 16.52
N GLY A 91 -9.40 -4.32 17.34
CA GLY A 91 -10.06 -3.02 17.55
C GLY A 91 -10.12 -2.20 16.28
N THR A 92 -9.00 -2.13 15.54
CA THR A 92 -8.94 -1.43 14.24
C THR A 92 -9.90 -2.08 13.22
N TYR A 93 -9.99 -3.42 13.20
CA TYR A 93 -10.93 -4.10 12.33
C TYR A 93 -12.37 -3.76 12.66
N GLU A 94 -12.76 -3.75 13.94
CA GLU A 94 -14.13 -3.41 14.38
C GLU A 94 -14.53 -1.97 14.00
N GLU A 95 -13.63 -1.01 14.15
CA GLU A 95 -13.86 0.37 13.74
C GLU A 95 -14.05 0.45 12.21
N LEU A 96 -13.11 -0.12 11.45
CA LEU A 96 -13.15 -0.06 9.99
C LEU A 96 -14.32 -0.87 9.39
N ARG A 97 -14.68 -2.02 9.97
CA ARG A 97 -15.83 -2.77 9.46
C ARG A 97 -17.14 -2.02 9.62
N ALA A 98 -17.30 -1.28 10.72
CA ALA A 98 -18.49 -0.47 10.94
C ALA A 98 -18.58 0.68 9.92
N GLU A 99 -17.46 1.36 9.65
CA GLU A 99 -17.40 2.45 8.67
C GLU A 99 -17.56 1.98 7.22
N LEU A 100 -16.98 0.85 6.88
CA LEU A 100 -16.89 0.37 5.51
C LEU A 100 -17.97 -0.63 5.11
N GLY A 101 -18.80 -1.07 6.08
CA GLY A 101 -19.83 -2.10 5.89
C GLY A 101 -19.24 -3.48 5.60
N LEU A 102 -18.13 -3.85 6.29
CA LEU A 102 -17.50 -5.16 6.13
C LEU A 102 -18.17 -6.21 7.04
N GLY A 103 -17.94 -7.49 6.74
CA GLY A 103 -18.43 -8.62 7.52
C GLY A 103 -17.88 -8.68 8.93
N ALA A 104 -18.47 -9.54 9.78
CA ALA A 104 -18.03 -9.74 11.15
C ALA A 104 -16.80 -10.67 11.28
N ALA A 105 -16.36 -11.30 10.19
CA ALA A 105 -15.26 -12.25 10.20
C ALA A 105 -13.93 -11.59 9.80
N PRO A 106 -13.06 -11.20 10.75
CA PRO A 106 -11.82 -10.48 10.42
C PRO A 106 -10.79 -11.33 9.66
N HIS A 107 -10.99 -12.66 9.63
CA HIS A 107 -10.17 -13.59 8.82
C HIS A 107 -10.69 -13.75 7.38
N ASP A 108 -11.85 -13.17 7.03
CA ASP A 108 -12.28 -13.16 5.62
C ASP A 108 -11.24 -12.44 4.76
N PRO A 109 -10.73 -13.10 3.70
CA PRO A 109 -9.62 -12.54 2.93
C PRO A 109 -9.93 -11.19 2.29
N ARG A 110 -11.14 -11.03 1.73
CA ARG A 110 -11.54 -9.79 1.06
C ARG A 110 -11.66 -8.66 2.08
N ASP A 111 -12.39 -8.90 3.14
CA ASP A 111 -12.67 -7.88 4.15
C ASP A 111 -11.40 -7.50 4.93
N ASN A 112 -10.51 -8.45 5.19
CA ASN A 112 -9.21 -8.18 5.81
C ASN A 112 -8.31 -7.31 4.91
N ILE A 113 -8.25 -7.59 3.60
CA ILE A 113 -7.51 -6.77 2.63
C ILE A 113 -8.11 -5.37 2.54
N LEU A 114 -9.44 -5.24 2.52
CA LEU A 114 -10.11 -3.94 2.51
C LEU A 114 -9.81 -3.13 3.78
N ALA A 115 -9.94 -3.74 4.95
CA ALA A 115 -9.65 -3.10 6.23
C ALA A 115 -8.18 -2.68 6.34
N GLY A 116 -7.24 -3.60 6.03
CA GLY A 116 -5.81 -3.30 6.06
C GLY A 116 -5.42 -2.19 5.07
N THR A 117 -6.02 -2.18 3.87
CA THR A 117 -5.73 -1.12 2.88
C THR A 117 -6.33 0.23 3.31
N ALA A 118 -7.52 0.24 3.93
CA ALA A 118 -8.10 1.46 4.50
C ALA A 118 -7.21 2.04 5.62
N TYR A 119 -6.70 1.16 6.49
CA TYR A 119 -5.74 1.57 7.53
C TYR A 119 -4.43 2.10 6.93
N LEU A 120 -3.91 1.44 5.89
CA LEU A 120 -2.72 1.90 5.17
C LEU A 120 -2.95 3.28 4.53
N ARG A 121 -4.15 3.52 4.01
CA ARG A 121 -4.56 4.83 3.48
C ARG A 121 -4.56 5.89 4.57
N ALA A 122 -5.14 5.62 5.73
CA ALA A 122 -5.12 6.55 6.87
C ALA A 122 -3.69 6.89 7.31
N MET A 123 -2.77 5.92 7.30
CA MET A 123 -1.35 6.16 7.60
C MET A 123 -0.68 7.01 6.50
N TYR A 124 -1.03 6.80 5.23
CA TYR A 124 -0.52 7.63 4.14
C TYR A 124 -0.99 9.08 4.25
N ASP A 125 -2.27 9.30 4.54
CA ASP A 125 -2.83 10.65 4.68
C ASP A 125 -2.19 11.43 5.83
N ARG A 126 -1.75 10.72 6.89
CA ARG A 126 -1.16 11.34 8.08
C ARG A 126 0.35 11.53 7.97
N PHE A 127 1.07 10.59 7.39
CA PHE A 127 2.53 10.53 7.45
C PHE A 127 3.24 10.54 6.10
N GLY A 128 2.49 10.39 5.01
CA GLY A 128 3.05 10.32 3.66
C GLY A 128 3.95 9.10 3.41
N PHE A 129 4.58 9.08 2.24
CA PHE A 129 5.58 8.06 1.89
C PHE A 129 6.98 8.53 2.35
N PRO A 130 7.83 7.68 2.92
CA PRO A 130 7.61 6.26 3.26
C PRO A 130 7.05 6.05 4.68
N GLY A 131 6.75 7.12 5.42
CA GLY A 131 6.36 7.11 6.82
C GLY A 131 5.11 6.23 7.13
N LEU A 132 4.20 6.09 6.15
CA LEU A 132 3.01 5.26 6.30
C LEU A 132 3.34 3.81 6.71
N PHE A 133 4.42 3.23 6.19
CA PHE A 133 4.78 1.85 6.49
C PHE A 133 5.32 1.69 7.92
N ALA A 134 6.11 2.66 8.38
CA ALA A 134 6.56 2.69 9.78
C ALA A 134 5.38 2.84 10.74
N ALA A 135 4.44 3.73 10.40
CA ALA A 135 3.24 3.97 11.19
C ALA A 135 2.27 2.77 11.15
N TYR A 136 2.17 2.07 10.01
CA TYR A 136 1.38 0.85 9.90
C TYR A 136 1.85 -0.24 10.86
N ASN A 137 3.16 -0.51 10.87
CA ASN A 137 3.76 -1.56 11.68
C ASN A 137 3.94 -1.17 13.15
N ALA A 138 4.53 0.00 13.45
CA ALA A 138 4.78 0.44 14.82
C ALA A 138 3.56 1.02 15.54
N GLY A 139 2.51 1.37 14.78
CA GLY A 139 1.40 2.19 15.25
C GLY A 139 1.66 3.70 15.13
N PRO A 140 0.60 4.48 14.88
CA PRO A 140 0.71 5.92 14.60
C PRO A 140 1.31 6.71 15.78
N GLU A 141 0.91 6.40 17.03
CA GLU A 141 1.42 7.10 18.22
C GLU A 141 2.92 6.84 18.43
N ARG A 142 3.37 5.60 18.19
CA ARG A 142 4.79 5.25 18.32
C ARG A 142 5.62 5.94 17.26
N TYR A 143 5.11 5.99 16.03
CA TYR A 143 5.78 6.68 14.94
C TYR A 143 5.82 8.19 15.17
N GLU A 144 4.78 8.81 15.72
CA GLU A 144 4.79 10.21 16.12
C GLU A 144 5.84 10.50 17.22
N GLN A 145 5.97 9.63 18.22
CA GLN A 145 7.01 9.76 19.24
C GLN A 145 8.41 9.70 18.62
N HIS A 146 8.58 8.88 17.56
CA HIS A 146 9.82 8.84 16.81
C HIS A 146 10.10 10.19 16.12
N LEU A 147 9.11 10.72 15.40
CA LEU A 147 9.25 11.99 14.67
C LEU A 147 9.47 13.20 15.59
N GLN A 148 8.71 13.28 16.68
CA GLN A 148 8.70 14.46 17.55
C GLN A 148 9.82 14.45 18.61
N ARG A 149 10.20 13.28 19.10
CA ARG A 149 11.09 13.11 20.25
C ARG A 149 12.36 12.33 19.94
N GLY A 150 12.55 11.89 18.68
CA GLY A 150 13.69 11.06 18.28
C GLY A 150 13.70 9.66 18.93
N ARG A 151 12.58 9.19 19.48
CA ARG A 151 12.51 7.85 20.08
C ARG A 151 12.81 6.79 19.02
N PRO A 152 13.78 5.88 19.22
CA PRO A 152 14.09 4.87 18.22
C PRO A 152 12.87 4.01 17.89
N LEU A 153 12.72 3.67 16.60
CA LEU A 153 11.75 2.67 16.17
C LEU A 153 12.13 1.29 16.73
N PRO A 154 11.15 0.41 17.00
CA PRO A 154 11.42 -0.98 17.34
C PRO A 154 12.28 -1.64 16.25
N SER A 155 13.18 -2.54 16.63
CA SER A 155 14.01 -3.30 15.68
C SER A 155 13.18 -4.07 14.68
N GLU A 156 12.04 -4.57 15.10
CA GLU A 156 11.03 -5.22 14.27
C GLU A 156 10.52 -4.29 13.16
N THR A 157 10.16 -3.06 13.51
CA THR A 157 9.72 -2.06 12.52
C THR A 157 10.83 -1.72 11.54
N VAL A 158 12.08 -1.65 11.98
CA VAL A 158 13.22 -1.42 11.09
C VAL A 158 13.37 -2.57 10.09
N SER A 159 13.28 -3.83 10.55
CA SER A 159 13.32 -5.01 9.69
C SER A 159 12.14 -5.05 8.71
N TYR A 160 10.96 -4.70 9.18
CA TYR A 160 9.75 -4.59 8.35
C TYR A 160 9.93 -3.56 7.21
N LEU A 161 10.49 -2.40 7.50
CA LEU A 161 10.76 -1.37 6.50
C LEU A 161 11.75 -1.84 5.42
N GLU A 162 12.77 -2.62 5.80
CA GLU A 162 13.69 -3.22 4.83
C GLU A 162 13.00 -4.27 3.95
N GLU A 163 12.08 -5.09 4.50
CA GLU A 163 11.30 -6.05 3.71
C GLU A 163 10.38 -5.33 2.71
N VAL A 164 9.64 -4.31 3.17
CA VAL A 164 8.75 -3.54 2.31
C VAL A 164 9.53 -2.80 1.22
N LYS A 165 10.69 -2.23 1.55
CA LYS A 165 11.59 -1.58 0.58
C LYS A 165 12.13 -2.57 -0.45
N ALA A 166 12.49 -3.79 -0.04
CA ALA A 166 12.97 -4.84 -0.93
C ALA A 166 11.92 -5.28 -1.98
N ALA A 167 10.64 -5.03 -1.73
CA ALA A 167 9.57 -5.24 -2.70
C ALA A 167 9.58 -4.22 -3.86
N GLY A 168 10.52 -3.26 -3.88
CA GLY A 168 10.69 -2.30 -4.96
C GLY A 168 9.63 -1.21 -5.03
N ILE A 169 8.95 -0.92 -3.92
CA ILE A 169 7.95 0.16 -3.85
C ILE A 169 8.61 1.54 -3.90
N SER A 170 7.90 2.51 -4.48
CA SER A 170 8.38 3.88 -4.61
C SER A 170 7.24 4.91 -4.47
N ALA A 171 7.59 6.17 -4.23
CA ALA A 171 6.61 7.26 -4.27
C ALA A 171 5.97 7.41 -5.67
N ALA A 172 6.71 7.11 -6.73
CA ALA A 172 6.20 7.17 -8.11
C ALA A 172 5.02 6.21 -8.38
N ASP A 173 4.86 5.15 -7.57
CA ASP A 173 3.70 4.25 -7.67
C ASP A 173 2.39 4.99 -7.38
N MET A 174 2.41 5.94 -6.44
CA MET A 174 1.25 6.78 -6.12
C MET A 174 0.96 7.78 -7.25
N ASP A 175 1.99 8.39 -7.83
CA ASP A 175 1.86 9.32 -8.93
C ASP A 175 1.26 8.63 -10.16
N ALA A 176 1.75 7.42 -10.49
CA ALA A 176 1.23 6.61 -11.59
C ALA A 176 -0.25 6.21 -11.38
N LEU A 177 -0.67 5.96 -10.13
CA LEU A 177 -2.07 5.67 -9.80
C LEU A 177 -2.95 6.91 -10.02
N THR A 178 -2.47 8.09 -9.61
CA THR A 178 -3.18 9.37 -9.73
C THR A 178 -3.35 9.78 -11.19
N ASP A 179 -2.32 9.63 -12.02
CA ASP A 179 -2.37 9.92 -13.44
C ASP A 179 -3.34 9.00 -14.19
N LYS A 180 -3.36 7.71 -13.83
CA LYS A 180 -4.31 6.74 -14.39
C LYS A 180 -5.76 7.06 -14.01
N SER A 181 -5.98 7.61 -12.82
CA SER A 181 -7.30 8.09 -12.37
C SER A 181 -7.72 9.32 -13.16
N ARG A 182 -6.81 10.27 -13.38
CA ARG A 182 -7.05 11.49 -14.15
C ARG A 182 -7.38 11.22 -15.61
N SER A 183 -6.69 10.28 -16.22
CA SER A 183 -6.93 9.91 -17.63
C SER A 183 -8.26 9.19 -17.87
N LYS A 184 -8.88 8.62 -16.82
CA LYS A 184 -10.21 7.97 -16.86
C LYS A 184 -11.37 8.87 -16.49
N SER A 185 -11.12 10.03 -15.90
CA SER A 185 -12.17 10.96 -15.52
C SER A 185 -12.50 11.86 -16.70
N ALA A 186 -13.61 11.58 -17.38
CA ALA A 186 -14.32 12.57 -18.19
C ALA A 186 -14.76 13.74 -17.27
N PRO A 187 -14.91 14.98 -17.79
CA PRO A 187 -15.06 16.18 -16.98
C PRO A 187 -16.40 16.19 -16.23
N GLY A 188 -16.34 16.29 -14.92
CA GLY A 188 -17.46 16.71 -14.11
C GLY A 188 -17.83 15.86 -12.89
N ILE A 189 -16.97 15.80 -11.86
CA ILE A 189 -17.43 15.63 -10.46
C ILE A 189 -16.47 16.42 -9.56
N PRO A 190 -16.95 17.35 -8.70
CA PRO A 190 -16.07 18.12 -7.84
C PRO A 190 -15.42 17.25 -6.78
N SER A 191 -14.10 17.34 -6.71
CA SER A 191 -13.27 16.79 -5.66
C SER A 191 -13.63 17.46 -4.32
N GLY A 192 -14.09 16.72 -3.37
CA GLY A 192 -14.25 17.27 -2.04
C GLY A 192 -15.15 16.46 -1.15
N GLN A 193 -14.63 15.37 -0.62
CA GLN A 193 -14.94 14.95 0.75
C GLN A 193 -13.89 13.95 1.20
N SER A 194 -12.95 14.43 2.02
CA SER A 194 -12.08 13.60 2.84
C SER A 194 -12.98 12.83 3.82
N LEU A 195 -13.08 11.50 3.62
CA LEU A 195 -13.97 10.62 4.39
C LEU A 195 -13.40 10.18 5.74
N PHE A 196 -12.27 10.74 6.16
CA PHE A 196 -11.66 10.35 7.42
C PHE A 196 -11.59 11.55 8.38
N PHE A 197 -12.67 11.81 9.09
CA PHE A 197 -12.58 12.51 10.37
C PHE A 197 -12.08 11.51 11.41
N LEU A 198 -10.76 11.47 11.62
CA LEU A 198 -10.22 10.91 12.85
C LEU A 198 -10.74 11.77 14.01
N ARG A 199 -11.72 11.26 14.70
CA ARG A 199 -12.26 11.87 15.90
C ARG A 199 -11.13 11.90 16.93
N ASN A 200 -10.52 13.09 17.13
CA ASN A 200 -9.63 13.34 18.26
C ASN A 200 -10.37 13.00 19.54
N GLY A 201 -9.89 12.01 20.28
CA GLY A 201 -10.28 11.82 21.67
C GLY A 201 -10.86 10.47 22.02
N VAL A 202 -10.17 9.37 21.75
CA VAL A 202 -10.28 8.17 22.59
C VAL A 202 -8.87 7.78 23.01
N SER A 203 -8.50 8.17 24.23
CA SER A 203 -7.37 7.59 24.93
C SER A 203 -7.71 6.14 25.23
N VAL A 204 -7.24 5.23 24.38
CA VAL A 204 -7.20 3.81 24.73
C VAL A 204 -6.00 3.62 25.62
N THR A 205 -6.18 3.72 26.94
CA THR A 205 -5.28 3.19 27.95
C THR A 205 -5.41 1.67 27.94
N GLY A 206 -4.76 1.03 26.95
CA GLY A 206 -4.47 -0.38 26.95
C GLY A 206 -2.99 -0.59 27.26
N PRO A 207 -2.60 -1.69 27.90
CA PRO A 207 -1.20 -1.95 28.20
C PRO A 207 -0.41 -1.99 26.89
N SER A 208 0.78 -1.35 26.91
CA SER A 208 1.74 -1.32 25.83
C SER A 208 2.14 -2.74 25.42
N GLY A 209 1.35 -3.35 24.57
CA GLY A 209 1.56 -4.67 24.01
C GLY A 209 1.98 -4.56 22.56
N HIS A 210 3.11 -5.10 22.29
CA HIS A 210 3.82 -5.19 21.02
C HIS A 210 2.92 -5.38 19.81
N LEU A 211 3.02 -4.45 18.88
CA LEU A 211 2.45 -4.54 17.55
C LEU A 211 3.25 -5.56 16.73
N LEU A 212 2.51 -6.39 16.01
CA LEU A 212 2.90 -7.13 14.81
C LEU A 212 4.30 -7.80 14.84
N VAL A 213 4.33 -9.11 15.10
CA VAL A 213 5.52 -9.94 14.89
C VAL A 213 5.45 -10.55 13.49
N PRO A 214 6.41 -10.30 12.59
CA PRO A 214 6.48 -10.99 11.31
C PRO A 214 6.57 -12.49 11.51
N LEU A 215 5.81 -13.27 10.73
CA LEU A 215 5.75 -14.74 10.80
C LEU A 215 7.05 -15.45 10.34
N GLY A 216 8.22 -14.83 10.48
CA GLY A 216 9.47 -15.31 9.90
C GLY A 216 10.62 -15.67 10.85
N SER A 217 10.51 -15.59 12.17
CA SER A 217 11.68 -15.75 13.08
C SER A 217 11.72 -17.00 13.96
N GLU A 218 10.92 -18.01 13.70
CA GLU A 218 11.17 -19.33 14.33
C GLU A 218 12.21 -20.14 13.55
N ARG A 219 13.47 -19.72 13.62
CA ARG A 219 14.59 -20.67 13.43
C ARG A 219 14.77 -21.45 14.73
N ALA A 220 14.49 -22.73 14.62
CA ALA A 220 14.75 -23.75 15.61
C ALA A 220 16.04 -23.52 16.41
N ARG A 221 15.91 -23.25 17.70
CA ARG A 221 16.96 -23.61 18.66
C ARG A 221 16.73 -25.06 19.07
N SER A 222 17.42 -25.97 18.38
CA SER A 222 17.64 -27.33 18.87
C SER A 222 18.49 -27.24 20.14
N GLY A 223 17.84 -27.27 21.28
CA GLY A 223 18.48 -27.45 22.56
C GLY A 223 18.93 -28.91 22.69
N ARG A 224 20.22 -29.11 22.71
CA ARG A 224 20.91 -30.35 23.01
C ARG A 224 20.63 -30.70 24.48
N PRO A 225 20.18 -31.93 24.83
CA PRO A 225 20.10 -32.32 26.22
C PRO A 225 21.51 -32.65 26.70
N ASP A 226 21.98 -31.95 27.72
CA ASP A 226 23.21 -32.33 28.42
C ASP A 226 22.89 -33.47 29.41
N ARG A 227 23.63 -34.54 29.27
CA ARG A 227 23.66 -35.65 30.19
C ARG A 227 24.69 -35.33 31.28
N ARG A 228 24.26 -35.24 32.51
CA ARG A 228 24.85 -35.95 33.66
C ARG A 228 24.06 -35.70 34.94
#